data_1c10b4640d61c2ad1eaaf3fca0851fbc
#
_entry.id   1c10b4640d61c2ad1eaaf3fca0851fbc
#
_cell.length_a   1.000
_cell.length_b   1.000
_cell.length_c   1.000
_cell.angle_alpha   90.00
_cell.angle_beta   90.00
_cell.angle_gamma   90.00
#
_symmetry.space_group_name_H-M   'P 1'
#
loop_
_entity.id
_entity.type
_entity.pdbx_description
1 polymer ?
#
loop_
_entity_poly.entity_id
_entity_poly.type
_entity_poly.pdbx_seq_one_letter_code
_entity_poly.pdbx_strand_id
1 'polypeptide(L)'
;MDDGYECPFEHLHDTEAGAKACKRVAVTREAETWLGTPYHHMGRVKGAGTDCLMMLAEVYEAAGIVPHIEVSFYPPDWHLHHDAERYLYGMMRYAREIPGPPELGDVALFKFGRCFAHGAIVIEWPSLIHAWHSAGVLYADAKQPQLAGRPVRFFDPFV
;
A
#
# COMPACT_ATOMS: atom_id res chain seq x y z
N MET A 1 19.75 -5.88 11.68
CA MET A 1 20.16 -7.28 11.51
C MET A 1 19.76 -7.65 10.11
N ASP A 2 20.73 -7.99 9.31
CA ASP A 2 20.51 -8.49 7.95
C ASP A 2 19.89 -9.89 8.13
N ASP A 3 18.61 -10.01 7.84
CA ASP A 3 17.86 -11.26 8.01
C ASP A 3 18.13 -12.29 6.91
N GLY A 4 19.21 -12.08 6.16
CA GLY A 4 19.73 -13.07 5.20
C GLY A 4 18.77 -13.39 4.06
N TYR A 5 17.84 -12.44 3.75
CA TYR A 5 16.94 -12.63 2.65
C TYR A 5 17.63 -12.55 1.31
N GLU A 6 17.73 -13.69 0.64
CA GLU A 6 18.09 -13.77 -0.77
C GLU A 6 16.85 -13.63 -1.64
N CYS A 7 16.84 -12.64 -2.53
CA CYS A 7 15.77 -12.47 -3.48
C CYS A 7 15.67 -13.72 -4.38
N PRO A 8 14.49 -14.35 -4.56
CA PRO A 8 14.35 -15.52 -5.42
C PRO A 8 14.72 -15.28 -6.89
N PHE A 9 14.87 -14.00 -7.28
CA PHE A 9 15.29 -13.56 -8.61
C PHE A 9 16.73 -13.04 -8.63
N GLU A 10 17.57 -13.42 -7.65
CA GLU A 10 18.94 -12.92 -7.53
C GLU A 10 19.77 -13.15 -8.79
N HIS A 11 19.56 -14.28 -9.47
CA HIS A 11 20.18 -14.60 -10.75
C HIS A 11 19.76 -13.66 -11.91
N LEU A 12 18.74 -12.81 -11.73
CA LEU A 12 18.28 -11.81 -12.68
C LEU A 12 18.61 -10.36 -12.24
N HIS A 13 19.32 -10.18 -11.13
CA HIS A 13 19.64 -8.85 -10.59
C HIS A 13 20.40 -7.96 -11.57
N ASP A 14 21.15 -8.55 -12.49
CA ASP A 14 21.89 -7.80 -13.52
C ASP A 14 20.96 -7.17 -14.59
N THR A 15 19.66 -7.45 -14.52
CA THR A 15 18.66 -6.86 -15.39
C THR A 15 17.74 -5.90 -14.63
N GLU A 16 17.34 -4.80 -15.29
CA GLU A 16 16.36 -3.86 -14.71
C GLU A 16 15.07 -4.56 -14.26
N ALA A 17 14.57 -5.50 -15.06
CA ALA A 17 13.38 -6.28 -14.75
C ALA A 17 13.56 -7.17 -13.51
N GLY A 18 14.71 -7.81 -13.36
CA GLY A 18 15.03 -8.62 -12.20
C GLY A 18 15.17 -7.79 -10.93
N ALA A 19 15.87 -6.66 -11.00
CA ALA A 19 15.97 -5.72 -9.89
C ALA A 19 14.58 -5.21 -9.44
N LYS A 20 13.72 -4.87 -10.39
CA LYS A 20 12.33 -4.45 -10.11
C LYS A 20 11.52 -5.58 -9.46
N ALA A 21 11.65 -6.83 -9.95
CA ALA A 21 10.98 -7.98 -9.36
C ALA A 21 11.39 -8.20 -7.89
N CYS A 22 12.68 -8.07 -7.56
CA CYS A 22 13.15 -8.15 -6.18
C CYS A 22 12.58 -7.06 -5.27
N LYS A 23 12.51 -5.82 -5.76
CA LYS A 23 11.86 -4.71 -5.03
C LYS A 23 10.39 -4.99 -4.74
N ARG A 24 9.64 -5.55 -5.71
CA ARG A 24 8.25 -5.95 -5.54
C ARG A 24 8.08 -7.00 -4.44
N VAL A 25 8.94 -8.01 -4.42
CA VAL A 25 8.96 -9.03 -3.37
C VAL A 25 9.32 -8.43 -2.01
N ALA A 26 10.29 -7.52 -1.93
CA ALA A 26 10.66 -6.85 -0.68
C ALA A 26 9.48 -6.07 -0.08
N VAL A 27 8.73 -5.34 -0.91
CA VAL A 27 7.52 -4.60 -0.48
C VAL A 27 6.47 -5.55 0.10
N THR A 28 6.17 -6.65 -0.58
CA THR A 28 5.11 -7.55 -0.10
C THR A 28 5.51 -8.29 1.17
N ARG A 29 6.76 -8.68 1.31
CA ARG A 29 7.28 -9.25 2.57
C ARG A 29 7.24 -8.24 3.71
N GLU A 30 7.64 -7.01 3.47
CA GLU A 30 7.51 -5.97 4.48
C GLU A 30 6.04 -5.78 4.88
N ALA A 31 5.11 -5.73 3.91
CA ALA A 31 3.67 -5.65 4.19
C ALA A 31 3.16 -6.82 5.06
N GLU A 32 3.63 -8.04 4.80
CA GLU A 32 3.28 -9.23 5.58
C GLU A 32 3.73 -9.14 7.04
N THR A 33 4.83 -8.45 7.33
CA THR A 33 5.28 -8.22 8.72
C THR A 33 4.35 -7.31 9.52
N TRP A 34 3.46 -6.58 8.85
CA TRP A 34 2.47 -5.71 9.47
C TRP A 34 1.15 -6.42 9.81
N LEU A 35 0.94 -7.65 9.33
CA LEU A 35 -0.27 -8.42 9.60
C LEU A 35 -0.55 -8.51 11.10
N GLY A 36 -1.79 -8.26 11.49
CA GLY A 36 -2.21 -8.24 12.89
C GLY A 36 -1.95 -6.92 13.63
N THR A 37 -1.28 -5.93 13.00
CA THR A 37 -1.17 -4.59 13.58
C THR A 37 -2.56 -3.99 13.75
N PRO A 38 -2.94 -3.52 14.97
CA PRO A 38 -4.25 -2.91 15.20
C PRO A 38 -4.46 -1.66 14.35
N TYR A 39 -5.72 -1.35 14.03
CA TYR A 39 -6.04 -0.07 13.41
C TYR A 39 -5.92 1.08 14.43
N HIS A 40 -5.15 2.09 14.08
CA HIS A 40 -5.06 3.34 14.82
C HIS A 40 -4.88 4.48 13.83
N HIS A 41 -5.82 5.43 13.84
CA HIS A 41 -5.76 6.58 12.94
C HIS A 41 -4.44 7.35 13.10
N MET A 42 -3.77 7.59 11.99
CA MET A 42 -2.43 8.22 11.92
C MET A 42 -1.32 7.48 12.69
N GLY A 43 -1.56 6.23 13.13
CA GLY A 43 -0.53 5.40 13.73
C GLY A 43 0.52 4.97 12.68
N ARG A 44 1.80 4.94 13.08
CA ARG A 44 2.93 4.58 12.22
C ARG A 44 3.83 3.53 12.87
N VAL A 45 3.28 2.69 13.76
CA VAL A 45 4.09 1.75 14.53
C VAL A 45 3.62 0.33 14.31
N LYS A 46 4.44 -0.47 13.65
CA LYS A 46 4.22 -1.90 13.42
C LYS A 46 3.91 -2.63 14.73
N GLY A 47 2.85 -3.41 14.76
CA GLY A 47 2.39 -4.15 15.93
C GLY A 47 1.64 -3.32 16.97
N ALA A 48 1.74 -1.98 16.95
CA ALA A 48 1.08 -1.10 17.91
C ALA A 48 -0.13 -0.36 17.32
N GLY A 49 -0.03 0.14 16.09
CA GLY A 49 -1.15 0.79 15.44
C GLY A 49 -0.79 1.47 14.12
N THR A 50 -1.67 1.35 13.15
CA THR A 50 -1.55 2.00 11.84
C THR A 50 -2.91 2.19 11.19
N ASP A 51 -2.99 3.08 10.21
CA ASP A 51 -4.10 3.14 9.26
C ASP A 51 -3.64 2.82 7.83
N CYS A 52 -4.54 2.85 6.87
CA CYS A 52 -4.23 2.43 5.51
C CYS A 52 -3.20 3.33 4.81
N LEU A 53 -3.18 4.63 5.09
CA LEU A 53 -2.22 5.57 4.50
C LEU A 53 -0.84 5.40 5.13
N MET A 54 -0.79 5.36 6.47
CA MET A 54 0.47 5.26 7.20
C MET A 54 1.14 3.91 6.97
N MET A 55 0.36 2.83 6.89
CA MET A 55 0.90 1.50 6.56
C MET A 55 1.60 1.51 5.19
N LEU A 56 0.98 2.10 4.16
CA LEU A 56 1.62 2.20 2.85
C LEU A 56 2.93 3.00 2.94
N ALA A 57 2.90 4.18 3.58
CA ALA A 57 4.09 5.01 3.72
C ALA A 57 5.24 4.25 4.37
N GLU A 58 4.98 3.57 5.49
CA GLU A 58 6.00 2.81 6.23
C GLU A 58 6.52 1.60 5.46
N VAL A 59 5.65 0.83 4.81
CA VAL A 59 6.05 -0.35 4.04
C VAL A 59 6.95 0.03 2.87
N TYR A 60 6.57 1.02 2.07
CA TYR A 60 7.40 1.42 0.91
C TYR A 60 8.68 2.14 1.31
N GLU A 61 8.68 2.86 2.44
CA GLU A 61 9.89 3.46 3.00
C GLU A 61 10.86 2.37 3.52
N ALA A 62 10.36 1.42 4.31
CA ALA A 62 11.18 0.34 4.85
C ALA A 62 11.75 -0.56 3.74
N ALA A 63 11.02 -0.76 2.65
CA ALA A 63 11.49 -1.48 1.47
C ALA A 63 12.44 -0.65 0.57
N GLY A 64 12.75 0.60 0.94
CA GLY A 64 13.64 1.47 0.18
C GLY A 64 13.10 1.94 -1.18
N ILE A 65 11.78 1.96 -1.36
CA ILE A 65 11.13 2.35 -2.62
C ILE A 65 10.88 3.86 -2.66
N VAL A 66 10.49 4.43 -1.53
CA VAL A 66 10.23 5.87 -1.39
C VAL A 66 11.05 6.45 -0.25
N PRO A 67 11.38 7.75 -0.28
CA PRO A 67 11.98 8.43 0.87
C PRO A 67 10.97 8.55 2.00
N HIS A 68 11.43 9.02 3.18
CA HIS A 68 10.52 9.33 4.28
C HIS A 68 9.41 10.28 3.85
N ILE A 69 8.16 9.86 4.09
CA ILE A 69 6.98 10.62 3.70
C ILE A 69 6.41 11.32 4.94
N GLU A 70 6.56 12.65 4.98
CA GLU A 70 5.88 13.48 5.95
C GLU A 70 4.39 13.59 5.57
N VAL A 71 3.53 13.10 6.45
CA VAL A 71 2.08 13.16 6.26
C VAL A 71 1.49 14.19 7.22
N SER A 72 0.91 15.26 6.67
CA SER A 72 0.19 16.25 7.48
C SER A 72 -1.10 15.67 8.04
N PHE A 73 -1.55 16.23 9.17
CA PHE A 73 -2.78 15.82 9.83
C PHE A 73 -3.98 15.75 8.85
N TYR A 74 -4.79 14.71 9.00
CA TYR A 74 -6.08 14.53 8.34
C TYR A 74 -7.09 13.92 9.32
N PRO A 75 -8.35 14.37 9.32
CA PRO A 75 -9.38 13.78 10.18
C PRO A 75 -9.76 12.38 9.67
N PRO A 76 -10.22 11.46 10.54
CA PRO A 76 -10.57 10.08 10.16
C PRO A 76 -11.64 9.97 9.08
N ASP A 77 -12.55 10.93 9.04
CA ASP A 77 -13.73 10.98 8.17
C ASP A 77 -13.61 12.03 7.03
N TRP A 78 -12.38 12.53 6.74
CA TRP A 78 -12.16 13.58 5.75
C TRP A 78 -12.79 13.29 4.38
N HIS A 79 -12.82 12.02 3.97
CA HIS A 79 -13.38 11.56 2.70
C HIS A 79 -14.90 11.70 2.61
N LEU A 80 -15.61 11.87 3.72
CA LEU A 80 -17.05 12.10 3.77
C LEU A 80 -17.41 13.59 3.62
N HIS A 81 -16.55 14.48 4.09
CA HIS A 81 -16.81 15.91 4.23
C HIS A 81 -16.06 16.78 3.23
N HIS A 82 -14.98 16.24 2.64
CA HIS A 82 -14.15 16.95 1.67
C HIS A 82 -14.13 16.19 0.34
N ASP A 83 -14.04 16.95 -0.75
CA ASP A 83 -13.89 16.47 -2.12
C ASP A 83 -12.45 16.63 -2.66
N ALA A 84 -11.54 17.09 -1.80
CA ALA A 84 -10.13 17.20 -2.15
C ALA A 84 -9.46 15.83 -2.20
N GLU A 85 -8.93 15.47 -3.36
CA GLU A 85 -8.24 14.20 -3.62
C GLU A 85 -6.81 14.19 -3.03
N ARG A 86 -6.68 14.51 -1.74
CA ARG A 86 -5.38 14.65 -1.06
C ARG A 86 -4.55 13.36 -1.10
N TYR A 87 -5.20 12.22 -0.85
CA TYR A 87 -4.53 10.93 -0.88
C TYR A 87 -4.08 10.59 -2.31
N LEU A 88 -4.96 10.79 -3.28
CA LEU A 88 -4.67 10.55 -4.70
C LEU A 88 -3.48 11.41 -5.17
N TYR A 89 -3.52 12.73 -4.91
CA TYR A 89 -2.42 13.62 -5.29
C TYR A 89 -1.13 13.32 -4.53
N GLY A 90 -1.23 12.91 -3.27
CA GLY A 90 -0.10 12.42 -2.50
C GLY A 90 0.53 11.17 -3.14
N MET A 91 -0.30 10.21 -3.55
CA MET A 91 0.14 8.98 -4.22
C MET A 91 0.86 9.28 -5.54
N MET A 92 0.31 10.17 -6.36
CA MET A 92 0.88 10.55 -7.66
C MET A 92 2.27 11.22 -7.58
N ARG A 93 2.70 11.62 -6.38
CA ARG A 93 4.07 12.16 -6.18
C ARG A 93 5.12 11.05 -6.08
N TYR A 94 4.72 9.84 -5.73
CA TYR A 94 5.61 8.72 -5.43
C TYR A 94 5.38 7.50 -6.32
N ALA A 95 4.29 7.47 -7.07
CA ALA A 95 3.92 6.34 -7.90
C ALA A 95 3.25 6.81 -9.19
N ARG A 96 3.44 6.05 -10.25
CA ARG A 96 2.80 6.29 -11.55
C ARG A 96 1.49 5.54 -11.62
N GLU A 97 0.41 6.22 -11.99
CA GLU A 97 -0.85 5.55 -12.30
C GLU A 97 -0.72 4.61 -13.51
N ILE A 98 -1.30 3.42 -13.37
CA ILE A 98 -1.34 2.40 -14.43
C ILE A 98 -2.79 2.01 -14.74
N PRO A 99 -3.12 1.65 -15.99
CA PRO A 99 -4.49 1.26 -16.34
C PRO A 99 -4.91 -0.10 -15.76
N GLY A 100 -3.96 -0.87 -15.22
CA GLY A 100 -4.15 -2.26 -14.77
C GLY A 100 -3.94 -3.28 -15.89
N PRO A 101 -3.99 -4.60 -15.58
CA PRO A 101 -4.09 -5.11 -14.23
C PRO A 101 -2.86 -4.77 -13.38
N PRO A 102 -3.00 -4.66 -12.04
CA PRO A 102 -1.86 -4.40 -11.18
C PRO A 102 -1.01 -5.66 -10.99
N GLU A 103 0.26 -5.43 -10.68
CA GLU A 103 1.22 -6.48 -10.34
C GLU A 103 1.50 -6.53 -8.84
N LEU A 104 2.26 -7.56 -8.42
CA LEU A 104 2.75 -7.72 -7.05
C LEU A 104 3.38 -6.41 -6.52
N GLY A 105 2.95 -5.95 -5.36
CA GLY A 105 3.49 -4.75 -4.72
C GLY A 105 3.00 -3.42 -5.30
N ASP A 106 2.10 -3.42 -6.29
CA ASP A 106 1.43 -2.19 -6.71
C ASP A 106 0.41 -1.73 -5.67
N VAL A 107 0.01 -0.48 -5.76
CA VAL A 107 -1.02 0.08 -4.89
C VAL A 107 -2.38 0.04 -5.58
N ALA A 108 -3.39 -0.46 -4.88
CA ALA A 108 -4.80 -0.29 -5.21
C ALA A 108 -5.41 0.80 -4.34
N LEU A 109 -5.90 1.87 -4.93
CA LEU A 109 -6.50 3.00 -4.24
C LEU A 109 -8.00 3.06 -4.53
N PHE A 110 -8.82 2.81 -3.50
CA PHE A 110 -10.27 2.70 -3.59
C PHE A 110 -10.97 4.01 -3.23
N LYS A 111 -12.08 4.28 -3.91
CA LYS A 111 -12.94 5.40 -3.60
C LYS A 111 -13.90 5.06 -2.46
N PHE A 112 -13.88 5.90 -1.43
CA PHE A 112 -14.82 5.88 -0.31
C PHE A 112 -15.45 7.27 -0.18
N GLY A 113 -16.76 7.33 -0.14
CA GLY A 113 -17.44 8.61 -0.14
C GLY A 113 -17.11 9.41 -1.40
N ARG A 114 -16.56 10.62 -1.23
CA ARG A 114 -16.29 11.56 -2.33
C ARG A 114 -14.90 11.41 -2.94
N CYS A 115 -13.96 10.79 -2.21
CA CYS A 115 -12.54 10.78 -2.56
C CYS A 115 -11.97 9.36 -2.67
N PHE A 116 -10.86 9.22 -3.38
CA PHE A 116 -9.98 8.06 -3.25
C PHE A 116 -9.26 8.15 -1.91
N ALA A 117 -9.65 7.31 -0.96
CA ALA A 117 -9.30 7.46 0.45
C ALA A 117 -8.83 6.19 1.14
N HIS A 118 -8.81 5.05 0.47
CA HIS A 118 -8.42 3.78 1.04
C HIS A 118 -7.40 3.07 0.16
N GLY A 119 -6.17 2.93 0.67
CA GLY A 119 -5.07 2.28 -0.02
C GLY A 119 -4.83 0.86 0.45
N ALA A 120 -4.37 0.01 -0.47
CA ALA A 120 -4.00 -1.37 -0.23
C ALA A 120 -2.79 -1.76 -1.09
N ILE A 121 -2.01 -2.74 -0.62
CA ILE A 121 -0.88 -3.32 -1.35
C ILE A 121 -1.36 -4.59 -2.06
N VAL A 122 -1.16 -4.66 -3.36
CA VAL A 122 -1.56 -5.81 -4.17
C VAL A 122 -0.58 -6.98 -3.94
N ILE A 123 -1.12 -8.15 -3.66
CA ILE A 123 -0.35 -9.41 -3.57
C ILE A 123 -0.49 -10.19 -4.87
N GLU A 124 -1.69 -10.57 -5.20
CA GLU A 124 -2.06 -11.19 -6.48
C GLU A 124 -3.52 -10.79 -6.74
N TRP A 125 -3.72 -9.84 -7.65
CA TRP A 125 -5.06 -9.27 -7.84
C TRP A 125 -6.12 -10.35 -8.09
N PRO A 126 -7.24 -10.39 -7.32
CA PRO A 126 -7.74 -9.35 -6.43
C PRO A 126 -7.30 -9.41 -4.96
N SER A 127 -6.35 -10.29 -4.60
CA SER A 127 -5.83 -10.41 -3.24
C SER A 127 -4.91 -9.23 -2.89
N LEU A 128 -5.07 -8.68 -1.69
CA LEU A 128 -4.35 -7.52 -1.21
C LEU A 128 -4.12 -7.55 0.32
N ILE A 129 -3.25 -6.68 0.81
CA ILE A 129 -3.08 -6.39 2.25
C ILE A 129 -3.48 -4.94 2.48
N HIS A 130 -4.31 -4.69 3.49
CA HIS A 130 -4.72 -3.36 3.90
C HIS A 130 -4.93 -3.24 5.41
N ALA A 131 -4.95 -2.01 5.94
CA ALA A 131 -5.39 -1.73 7.29
C ALA A 131 -6.88 -1.37 7.28
N TRP A 132 -7.71 -2.23 7.87
CA TRP A 132 -9.16 -2.02 7.97
C TRP A 132 -9.54 -1.54 9.36
N HIS A 133 -10.38 -0.51 9.45
CA HIS A 133 -10.66 0.22 10.69
C HIS A 133 -11.19 -0.65 11.84
N SER A 134 -11.87 -1.76 11.58
CA SER A 134 -12.42 -2.65 12.61
C SER A 134 -11.60 -3.92 12.84
N ALA A 135 -10.55 -4.15 12.05
CA ALA A 135 -9.82 -5.42 12.06
C ALA A 135 -8.27 -5.26 12.05
N GLY A 136 -7.76 -4.06 11.80
CA GLY A 136 -6.32 -3.85 11.66
C GLY A 136 -5.80 -4.30 10.30
N VAL A 137 -4.53 -4.65 10.24
CA VAL A 137 -3.85 -5.10 9.02
C VAL A 137 -4.14 -6.58 8.76
N LEU A 138 -4.67 -6.88 7.57
CA LEU A 138 -5.05 -8.22 7.17
C LEU A 138 -5.00 -8.42 5.66
N TYR A 139 -4.97 -9.68 5.25
CA TYR A 139 -5.28 -10.04 3.88
C TYR A 139 -6.76 -9.79 3.58
N ALA A 140 -7.03 -9.30 2.39
CA ALA A 140 -8.40 -9.10 1.91
C ALA A 140 -8.50 -9.41 0.41
N ASP A 141 -9.71 -9.52 -0.09
CA ASP A 141 -10.02 -9.69 -1.50
C ASP A 141 -10.86 -8.49 -1.96
N ALA A 142 -10.46 -7.86 -3.05
CA ALA A 142 -11.17 -6.71 -3.63
C ALA A 142 -12.62 -7.02 -4.05
N LYS A 143 -12.98 -8.31 -4.15
CA LYS A 143 -14.35 -8.78 -4.42
C LYS A 143 -15.20 -8.94 -3.16
N GLN A 144 -14.62 -8.80 -1.96
CA GLN A 144 -15.39 -8.82 -0.72
C GLN A 144 -16.34 -7.61 -0.62
N PRO A 145 -17.48 -7.73 0.10
CA PRO A 145 -18.54 -6.73 0.08
C PRO A 145 -18.10 -5.30 0.40
N GLN A 146 -17.10 -5.13 1.28
CA GLN A 146 -16.61 -3.82 1.68
C GLN A 146 -15.81 -3.08 0.60
N LEU A 147 -15.25 -3.80 -0.39
CA LEU A 147 -14.44 -3.26 -1.48
C LEU A 147 -15.10 -3.44 -2.85
N ALA A 148 -15.93 -4.47 -3.02
CA ALA A 148 -16.54 -4.82 -4.29
C ALA A 148 -17.36 -3.68 -4.90
N GLY A 149 -17.18 -3.48 -6.21
CA GLY A 149 -17.91 -2.47 -6.97
C GLY A 149 -17.48 -1.02 -6.72
N ARG A 150 -16.49 -0.77 -5.86
CA ARG A 150 -15.93 0.57 -5.67
C ARG A 150 -15.03 0.94 -6.83
N PRO A 151 -15.05 2.20 -7.29
CA PRO A 151 -14.01 2.68 -8.20
C PRO A 151 -12.63 2.46 -7.57
N VAL A 152 -11.71 1.90 -8.36
CA VAL A 152 -10.33 1.65 -7.95
C VAL A 152 -9.37 2.17 -9.01
N ARG A 153 -8.24 2.72 -8.57
CA ARG A 153 -7.11 3.14 -9.40
C ARG A 153 -5.86 2.42 -8.94
N PHE A 154 -4.99 2.09 -9.89
CA PHE A 154 -3.76 1.35 -9.61
C PHE A 154 -2.53 2.22 -9.84
N PHE A 155 -1.51 2.01 -9.00
CA PHE A 155 -0.28 2.78 -9.04
C PHE A 155 0.94 1.86 -8.92
N ASP A 156 1.91 2.08 -9.80
CA ASP A 156 3.24 1.44 -9.79
C ASP A 156 4.23 2.38 -9.08
N PRO A 157 4.69 2.03 -7.85
CA PRO A 157 5.66 2.82 -7.10
C PRO A 157 7.12 2.53 -7.47
N PHE A 158 7.38 1.59 -8.36
CA PHE A 158 8.73 1.13 -8.75
C PHE A 158 9.27 1.86 -9.99
N VAL A 159 8.92 3.10 -10.18
CA VAL A 159 9.31 3.96 -11.32
C VAL A 159 10.50 4.83 -10.99
#